data_1237f47e2f941630222ba36be36d3095
#
_entry.id   1237f47e2f941630222ba36be36d3095
#
_cell.length_a   1.000
_cell.length_b   1.000
_cell.length_c   1.000
_cell.angle_alpha   90.00
_cell.angle_beta   90.00
_cell.angle_gamma   90.00
#
_symmetry.space_group_name_H-M   'P 1'
#
loop_
_entity.id
_entity.type
_entity.pdbx_description
1 polymer ?
#
loop_
_entity_poly.entity_id
_entity_poly.type
_entity_poly.pdbx_seq_one_letter_code
_entity_poly.pdbx_strand_id
1 'polypeptide(L)'
;MISRQIANAHTVFNITMTLIWVCLINVMVKIVMMLIPDGKSKEIDPARPLYLDEKIISQPIAALQLVAKEILHLSDMVKEAVKDTISIVKTEETSRMNALTEKGHQIKTLADRITEYLALLFSSGTMTEQPVSYTHLRAH
;
A
#
# COMPACT_ATOMS: atom_id res chain seq x y z
N MET A 1 15.96 -48.00 19.01
CA MET A 1 15.61 -48.02 17.57
C MET A 1 14.26 -47.36 17.25
N ILE A 2 13.27 -47.40 18.12
CA ILE A 2 11.88 -46.93 17.89
C ILE A 2 11.81 -45.39 17.71
N SER A 3 12.54 -44.61 18.48
CA SER A 3 12.50 -43.15 18.39
C SER A 3 12.96 -42.57 17.04
N ARG A 4 13.93 -43.25 16.41
CA ARG A 4 14.46 -42.84 15.10
C ARG A 4 13.49 -43.12 13.96
N GLN A 5 12.68 -44.21 14.10
CA GLN A 5 11.63 -44.52 13.13
C GLN A 5 10.45 -43.54 13.23
N ILE A 6 10.10 -43.10 14.44
CA ILE A 6 9.05 -42.09 14.66
C ILE A 6 9.45 -40.77 14.07
N ALA A 7 10.70 -40.30 14.30
CA ALA A 7 11.21 -39.08 13.74
C ALA A 7 11.21 -39.08 12.19
N ASN A 8 11.64 -40.17 11.58
CA ASN A 8 11.62 -40.31 10.13
C ASN A 8 10.20 -40.33 9.56
N ALA A 9 9.26 -41.02 10.21
CA ALA A 9 7.86 -41.04 9.82
C ALA A 9 7.23 -39.66 9.89
N HIS A 10 7.53 -38.89 10.93
CA HIS A 10 7.04 -37.52 11.08
C HIS A 10 7.60 -36.60 10.00
N THR A 11 8.89 -36.72 9.66
CA THR A 11 9.51 -35.95 8.59
C THR A 11 8.90 -36.27 7.22
N VAL A 12 8.72 -37.55 6.90
CA VAL A 12 8.11 -37.99 5.65
C VAL A 12 6.66 -37.48 5.55
N PHE A 13 5.90 -37.56 6.63
CA PHE A 13 4.53 -37.05 6.69
C PHE A 13 4.49 -35.56 6.42
N ASN A 14 5.33 -34.76 7.08
CA ASN A 14 5.35 -33.31 6.88
C ASN A 14 5.76 -32.92 5.45
N ILE A 15 6.76 -33.58 4.87
CA ILE A 15 7.17 -33.34 3.48
C ILE A 15 6.02 -33.67 2.53
N THR A 16 5.36 -34.81 2.72
CA THR A 16 4.25 -35.24 1.88
C THR A 16 3.07 -34.24 1.98
N MET A 17 2.72 -33.82 3.20
CA MET A 17 1.65 -32.85 3.41
C MET A 17 2.00 -31.48 2.80
N THR A 18 3.24 -31.03 2.94
CA THR A 18 3.70 -29.77 2.31
C THR A 18 3.58 -29.82 0.80
N LEU A 19 4.00 -30.93 0.16
CA LEU A 19 3.86 -31.11 -1.29
C LEU A 19 2.40 -31.09 -1.74
N ILE A 20 1.51 -31.76 -1.00
CA ILE A 20 0.06 -31.74 -1.28
C ILE A 20 -0.48 -30.32 -1.16
N TRP A 21 -0.13 -29.58 -0.10
CA TRP A 21 -0.62 -28.22 0.12
C TRP A 21 -0.10 -27.25 -0.95
N VAL A 22 1.16 -27.38 -1.38
CA VAL A 22 1.71 -26.53 -2.47
C VAL A 22 0.93 -26.73 -3.78
N CYS A 23 0.57 -27.97 -4.11
CA CYS A 23 -0.28 -28.25 -5.28
C CYS A 23 -1.72 -27.72 -5.10
N LEU A 24 -2.27 -27.79 -3.87
CA LEU A 24 -3.61 -27.31 -3.57
C LEU A 24 -3.71 -25.78 -3.54
N ILE A 25 -2.65 -25.04 -3.26
CA ILE A 25 -2.65 -23.56 -3.24
C ILE A 25 -3.18 -22.99 -4.56
N ASN A 26 -2.68 -23.50 -5.69
CA ASN A 26 -3.12 -23.04 -7.00
C ASN A 26 -4.61 -23.33 -7.27
N VAL A 27 -5.10 -24.44 -6.75
CA VAL A 27 -6.53 -24.83 -6.86
C VAL A 27 -7.37 -23.93 -5.95
N MET A 28 -6.92 -23.67 -4.72
CA MET A 28 -7.58 -22.77 -3.77
C MET A 28 -7.67 -21.36 -4.31
N VAL A 29 -6.59 -20.83 -4.89
CA VAL A 29 -6.59 -19.52 -5.53
C VAL A 29 -7.62 -19.45 -6.65
N LYS A 30 -7.69 -20.47 -7.52
CA LYS A 30 -8.70 -20.53 -8.59
C LYS A 30 -10.14 -20.60 -8.05
N ILE A 31 -10.37 -21.36 -6.99
CA ILE A 31 -11.67 -21.46 -6.34
C ILE A 31 -12.06 -20.12 -5.73
N VAL A 32 -11.15 -19.44 -5.03
CA VAL A 32 -11.39 -18.13 -4.45
C VAL A 32 -11.69 -17.09 -5.54
N MET A 33 -10.92 -17.08 -6.63
CA MET A 33 -11.18 -16.20 -7.76
C MET A 33 -12.50 -16.49 -8.48
N MET A 34 -12.97 -17.74 -8.43
CA MET A 34 -14.25 -18.12 -9.01
C MET A 34 -15.43 -17.81 -8.10
N LEU A 35 -15.25 -17.89 -6.78
CA LEU A 35 -16.30 -17.56 -5.80
C LEU A 35 -16.42 -16.05 -5.55
N ILE A 36 -15.29 -15.34 -5.63
CA ILE A 36 -15.26 -13.88 -5.60
C ILE A 36 -15.03 -13.47 -7.06
N PRO A 37 -16.10 -13.37 -7.89
CA PRO A 37 -15.92 -12.71 -9.17
C PRO A 37 -15.33 -11.35 -8.84
N ASP A 38 -14.22 -11.01 -9.51
CA ASP A 38 -13.66 -9.66 -9.45
C ASP A 38 -14.85 -8.72 -9.56
N GLY A 39 -15.32 -8.23 -8.39
CA GLY A 39 -16.32 -7.20 -8.39
C GLY A 39 -15.72 -6.19 -9.32
N LYS A 40 -16.38 -5.96 -10.49
CA LYS A 40 -16.01 -5.02 -11.55
C LYS A 40 -15.01 -4.07 -10.96
N SER A 41 -13.74 -4.12 -11.39
CA SER A 41 -12.76 -3.14 -10.93
C SER A 41 -13.53 -1.84 -10.99
N LYS A 42 -14.06 -1.39 -9.84
CA LYS A 42 -14.45 0.00 -9.73
C LYS A 42 -13.19 0.63 -10.24
N GLU A 43 -13.26 1.28 -11.40
CA GLU A 43 -12.16 2.09 -11.89
C GLU A 43 -11.60 2.68 -10.62
N ILE A 44 -10.41 2.17 -10.22
CA ILE A 44 -9.81 2.61 -8.97
C ILE A 44 -9.58 4.06 -9.30
N ASP A 45 -10.45 4.90 -8.73
CA ASP A 45 -10.33 6.34 -8.89
C ASP A 45 -8.88 6.65 -8.53
N PRO A 46 -8.03 7.03 -9.51
CA PRO A 46 -6.61 7.23 -9.24
C PRO A 46 -6.37 8.32 -8.20
N ALA A 47 -7.38 9.15 -7.96
CA ALA A 47 -7.40 10.17 -6.91
C ALA A 47 -7.78 9.61 -5.54
N ARG A 48 -8.16 8.31 -5.44
CA ARG A 48 -8.47 7.69 -4.16
C ARG A 48 -7.16 7.28 -3.45
N PRO A 49 -6.98 7.71 -2.19
CA PRO A 49 -5.85 7.26 -1.38
C PRO A 49 -5.79 5.73 -1.31
N LEU A 50 -4.61 5.15 -1.55
CA LEU A 50 -4.37 3.71 -1.49
C LEU A 50 -4.01 3.23 -0.09
N TYR A 51 -3.31 4.07 0.68
CA TYR A 51 -2.70 3.70 1.95
C TYR A 51 -3.33 4.40 3.15
N LEU A 52 -4.06 5.52 2.97
CA LEU A 52 -4.65 6.26 4.09
C LEU A 52 -5.83 5.47 4.68
N ASP A 53 -5.79 5.24 6.01
CA ASP A 53 -6.86 4.59 6.76
C ASP A 53 -7.19 5.43 8.00
N GLU A 54 -8.40 5.98 8.05
CA GLU A 54 -8.89 6.79 9.18
C GLU A 54 -8.93 6.01 10.50
N LYS A 55 -9.07 4.68 10.45
CA LYS A 55 -9.09 3.83 11.65
C LYS A 55 -7.76 3.81 12.39
N ILE A 56 -6.67 4.16 11.70
CA ILE A 56 -5.31 4.15 12.25
C ILE A 56 -4.90 5.52 12.82
N ILE A 57 -5.75 6.54 12.73
CA ILE A 57 -5.47 7.89 13.27
C ILE A 57 -5.14 7.86 14.77
N SER A 58 -5.69 6.92 15.53
CA SER A 58 -5.37 6.72 16.95
C SER A 58 -3.94 6.21 17.19
N GLN A 59 -3.21 5.79 16.16
CA GLN A 59 -1.84 5.31 16.20
C GLN A 59 -0.94 6.22 15.35
N PRO A 60 -0.45 7.34 15.90
CA PRO A 60 0.17 8.42 15.10
C PRO A 60 1.40 7.98 14.33
N ILE A 61 2.23 7.09 14.89
CA ILE A 61 3.44 6.59 14.21
C ILE A 61 3.05 5.74 12.99
N ALA A 62 2.06 4.84 13.14
CA ALA A 62 1.58 4.01 12.04
C ALA A 62 0.88 4.87 10.97
N ALA A 63 0.06 5.84 11.39
CA ALA A 63 -0.61 6.78 10.49
C ALA A 63 0.40 7.58 9.66
N LEU A 64 1.48 8.09 10.26
CA LEU A 64 2.56 8.78 9.52
C LEU A 64 3.28 7.89 8.52
N GLN A 65 3.47 6.60 8.83
CA GLN A 65 4.05 5.65 7.87
C GLN A 65 3.15 5.45 6.66
N LEU A 66 1.82 5.43 6.86
CA LEU A 66 0.86 5.35 5.75
C LEU A 66 0.86 6.63 4.91
N VAL A 67 0.93 7.79 5.56
CA VAL A 67 1.10 9.08 4.85
C VAL A 67 2.38 9.08 4.02
N ALA A 68 3.50 8.62 4.55
CA ALA A 68 4.75 8.52 3.79
C ALA A 68 4.61 7.64 2.53
N LYS A 69 3.90 6.51 2.63
CA LYS A 69 3.62 5.65 1.47
C LYS A 69 2.72 6.36 0.45
N GLU A 70 1.72 7.09 0.90
CA GLU A 70 0.82 7.84 0.01
C GLU A 70 1.56 8.97 -0.71
N ILE A 71 2.48 9.65 -0.03
CA ILE A 71 3.35 10.67 -0.66
C ILE A 71 4.25 10.05 -1.74
N LEU A 72 4.78 8.84 -1.52
CA LEU A 72 5.54 8.13 -2.54
C LEU A 72 4.67 7.81 -3.75
N HIS A 73 3.44 7.34 -3.54
CA HIS A 73 2.48 7.10 -4.60
C HIS A 73 2.16 8.40 -5.39
N LEU A 74 1.88 9.49 -4.69
CA LEU A 74 1.69 10.81 -5.30
C LEU A 74 2.91 11.23 -6.14
N SER A 75 4.13 11.02 -5.63
CA SER A 75 5.37 11.31 -6.34
C SER A 75 5.49 10.53 -7.65
N ASP A 76 5.08 9.27 -7.67
CA ASP A 76 5.12 8.45 -8.88
C ASP A 76 4.09 8.93 -9.91
N MET A 77 2.89 9.34 -9.48
CA MET A 77 1.90 9.96 -10.36
C MET A 77 2.42 11.26 -10.98
N VAL A 78 3.09 12.12 -10.21
CA VAL A 78 3.71 13.35 -10.70
C VAL A 78 4.81 13.04 -11.72
N LYS A 79 5.67 12.06 -11.47
CA LYS A 79 6.72 11.65 -12.43
C LYS A 79 6.13 11.18 -13.75
N GLU A 80 5.04 10.42 -13.72
CA GLU A 80 4.34 9.99 -14.92
C GLU A 80 3.74 11.18 -15.68
N ALA A 81 3.06 12.11 -14.98
CA ALA A 81 2.51 13.32 -15.60
C ALA A 81 3.59 14.17 -16.27
N VAL A 82 4.76 14.31 -15.66
CA VAL A 82 5.91 15.01 -16.25
C VAL A 82 6.42 14.29 -17.51
N LYS A 83 6.53 12.95 -17.48
CA LYS A 83 6.92 12.17 -18.66
C LYS A 83 5.92 12.34 -19.81
N ASP A 84 4.62 12.29 -19.51
CA ASP A 84 3.56 12.50 -20.49
C ASP A 84 3.62 13.92 -21.08
N THR A 85 3.85 14.94 -20.24
CA THR A 85 4.03 16.33 -20.69
C THR A 85 5.18 16.45 -21.69
N ILE A 86 6.35 15.88 -21.35
CA ILE A 86 7.53 15.90 -22.22
C ILE A 86 7.23 15.18 -23.54
N SER A 87 6.50 14.05 -23.48
CA SER A 87 6.11 13.30 -24.67
C SER A 87 5.20 14.14 -25.58
N ILE A 88 4.15 14.76 -25.02
CA ILE A 88 3.21 15.60 -25.76
C ILE A 88 3.91 16.76 -26.45
N VAL A 89 4.82 17.42 -25.74
CA VAL A 89 5.60 18.55 -26.29
C VAL A 89 6.49 18.11 -27.46
N LYS A 90 7.08 16.90 -27.38
CA LYS A 90 7.97 16.37 -28.43
C LYS A 90 7.21 15.90 -29.66
N THR A 91 5.99 15.37 -29.48
CA THR A 91 5.20 14.77 -30.56
C THR A 91 4.14 15.72 -31.12
N GLU A 92 3.95 16.90 -30.52
CA GLU A 92 2.89 17.87 -30.84
C GLU A 92 1.47 17.26 -30.79
N GLU A 93 1.31 16.17 -30.06
CA GLU A 93 0.07 15.42 -29.93
C GLU A 93 -0.91 16.10 -28.96
N THR A 94 -1.60 17.13 -29.42
CA THR A 94 -2.58 17.89 -28.60
C THR A 94 -3.79 17.06 -28.17
N SER A 95 -4.08 15.94 -28.85
CA SER A 95 -5.16 15.02 -28.48
C SER A 95 -5.03 14.43 -27.06
N ARG A 96 -3.82 14.33 -26.53
CA ARG A 96 -3.52 13.80 -25.19
C ARG A 96 -3.57 14.85 -24.08
N MET A 97 -3.78 16.12 -24.41
CA MET A 97 -3.80 17.21 -23.43
C MET A 97 -4.93 17.04 -22.39
N ASN A 98 -6.10 16.57 -22.80
CA ASN A 98 -7.22 16.34 -21.90
C ASN A 98 -6.89 15.25 -20.85
N ALA A 99 -6.24 14.17 -21.27
CA ALA A 99 -5.81 13.11 -20.36
C ALA A 99 -4.76 13.59 -19.35
N LEU A 100 -3.85 14.48 -19.79
CA LEU A 100 -2.87 15.10 -18.91
C LEU A 100 -3.53 16.04 -17.89
N THR A 101 -4.51 16.82 -18.31
CA THR A 101 -5.30 17.68 -17.42
C THR A 101 -6.02 16.86 -16.37
N GLU A 102 -6.63 15.75 -16.75
CA GLU A 102 -7.29 14.83 -15.83
C GLU A 102 -6.31 14.25 -14.80
N LYS A 103 -5.12 13.79 -15.23
CA LYS A 103 -4.05 13.39 -14.31
C LYS A 103 -3.67 14.49 -13.33
N GLY A 104 -3.61 15.72 -13.78
CA GLY A 104 -3.35 16.90 -12.93
C GLY A 104 -4.42 17.07 -11.85
N HIS A 105 -5.70 16.90 -12.20
CA HIS A 105 -6.80 16.94 -11.23
C HIS A 105 -6.71 15.80 -10.21
N GLN A 106 -6.38 14.59 -10.65
CA GLN A 106 -6.21 13.43 -9.77
C GLN A 106 -5.08 13.63 -8.77
N ILE A 107 -3.92 14.13 -9.23
CA ILE A 107 -2.76 14.48 -8.38
C ILE A 107 -3.16 15.51 -7.33
N LYS A 108 -3.86 16.58 -7.74
CA LYS A 108 -4.34 17.61 -6.83
C LYS A 108 -5.29 17.03 -5.78
N THR A 109 -6.28 16.26 -6.19
CA THR A 109 -7.25 15.65 -5.28
C THR A 109 -6.56 14.73 -4.26
N LEU A 110 -5.59 13.93 -4.69
CA LEU A 110 -4.83 13.08 -3.77
C LEU A 110 -4.00 13.90 -2.77
N ALA A 111 -3.36 14.98 -3.23
CA ALA A 111 -2.62 15.89 -2.36
C ALA A 111 -3.53 16.56 -1.31
N ASP A 112 -4.72 16.98 -1.71
CA ASP A 112 -5.73 17.55 -0.81
C ASP A 112 -6.16 16.51 0.25
N ARG A 113 -6.37 15.26 -0.14
CA ARG A 113 -6.70 14.15 0.79
C ARG A 113 -5.59 13.84 1.78
N ILE A 114 -4.34 13.86 1.35
CA ILE A 114 -3.19 13.70 2.25
C ILE A 114 -3.16 14.83 3.28
N THR A 115 -3.40 16.05 2.83
CA THR A 115 -3.40 17.23 3.69
C THR A 115 -4.54 17.17 4.72
N GLU A 116 -5.74 16.77 4.30
CA GLU A 116 -6.90 16.58 5.18
C GLU A 116 -6.62 15.51 6.24
N TYR A 117 -6.06 14.37 5.82
CA TYR A 117 -5.68 13.29 6.75
C TYR A 117 -4.65 13.75 7.79
N LEU A 118 -3.63 14.50 7.36
CA LEU A 118 -2.64 15.08 8.28
C LEU A 118 -3.29 16.07 9.25
N ALA A 119 -4.21 16.92 8.79
CA ALA A 119 -4.94 17.84 9.65
C ALA A 119 -5.76 17.09 10.72
N LEU A 120 -6.44 15.99 10.33
CA LEU A 120 -7.15 15.12 11.26
C LEU A 120 -6.19 14.47 12.26
N LEU A 121 -5.06 13.97 11.80
CA LEU A 121 -4.06 13.35 12.66
C LEU A 121 -3.50 14.33 13.71
N PHE A 122 -3.21 15.56 13.33
CA PHE A 122 -2.76 16.60 14.25
C PHE A 122 -3.86 17.07 15.21
N SER A 123 -5.12 17.16 14.73
CA SER A 123 -6.24 17.59 15.56
C SER A 123 -6.70 16.54 16.58
N SER A 124 -6.42 15.26 16.32
CA SER A 124 -6.78 14.17 17.22
C SER A 124 -6.03 14.19 18.57
N GLY A 125 -5.07 15.10 18.75
CA GLY A 125 -4.33 15.29 20.00
C GLY A 125 -3.34 14.17 20.35
N THR A 126 -3.32 13.09 19.58
CA THR A 126 -2.48 11.91 19.85
C THR A 126 -0.98 12.18 19.67
N MET A 127 -0.61 13.30 19.05
CA MET A 127 0.80 13.72 18.91
C MET A 127 1.33 14.56 20.07
N THR A 128 0.46 15.07 20.96
CA THR A 128 0.86 16.00 22.02
C THR A 128 1.33 15.29 23.29
N GLU A 129 1.16 13.98 23.42
CA GLU A 129 1.44 13.23 24.66
C GLU A 129 2.67 12.32 24.63
N GLN A 130 3.55 12.43 23.66
CA GLN A 130 4.90 11.86 23.83
C GLN A 130 5.92 12.98 24.01
N PRO A 131 6.28 13.34 25.26
CA PRO A 131 7.55 14.01 25.47
C PRO A 131 8.63 13.02 25.03
N VAL A 132 9.22 13.28 23.85
CA VAL A 132 10.43 12.57 23.44
C VAL A 132 11.46 12.85 24.53
N SER A 133 11.62 11.87 25.43
CA SER A 133 12.62 11.92 26.46
C SER A 133 14.01 11.83 25.80
N TYR A 134 14.53 12.97 25.39
CA TYR A 134 15.93 13.13 24.94
C TYR A 134 16.94 13.08 26.12
N THR A 135 16.64 12.32 27.18
CA THR A 135 17.47 12.30 28.37
C THR A 135 18.51 11.20 28.42
N HIS A 136 18.77 10.45 27.36
CA HIS A 136 19.78 9.38 27.40
C HIS A 136 21.00 9.54 26.47
N LEU A 137 21.33 10.75 26.01
CA LEU A 137 22.57 10.99 25.27
C LEU A 137 23.47 12.06 25.92
N ARG A 138 23.51 12.10 27.26
CA ARG A 138 24.54 12.91 27.95
C ARG A 138 25.06 12.22 29.21
N ALA A 139 25.89 11.18 29.01
CA ALA A 139 26.89 10.72 29.97
C ALA A 139 27.72 9.61 29.32
N HIS A 140 28.82 9.92 28.71
CA HIS A 140 30.18 9.42 28.88
C HIS A 140 31.06 9.94 27.77
#